data_7d3a13c40ba078c090495d1c280a36c7
#
_entry.id   7d3a13c40ba078c090495d1c280a36c7
#
_cell.length_a   1.000
_cell.length_b   1.000
_cell.length_c   1.000
_cell.angle_alpha   90.00
_cell.angle_beta   90.00
_cell.angle_gamma   90.00
#
_symmetry.space_group_name_H-M   'P 1'
#
loop_
_entity.id
_entity.type
_entity.pdbx_description
1 polymer ?
#
loop_
_entity_poly.entity_id
_entity_poly.type
_entity_poly.pdbx_seq_one_letter_code
_entity_poly.pdbx_strand_id
1 'polypeptide(L)'
;VAALHGVIGAMMALRHRDATGGRWNGQSGDALQAGQGQMIDVALYEAVFNMMESLVPEYDYAGVVRERTGGALPGIVPSNTYTTGDGENIVIAGNGDAIFKRLMLAMGRDDLANDAQLARNDGRVPRTAEIDTAIQQWCSTQTIESALKILQDADVPVGKIYSIREMMSDPQFLARKMFEQHTF
;
A
#
# COMPACT_ATOMS: atom_id res chain seq x y z
N VAL A 1 -14.67 0.48 3.08
CA VAL A 1 -14.03 0.04 4.34
C VAL A 1 -15.09 -0.43 5.34
N ALA A 2 -16.07 0.40 5.74
CA ALA A 2 -17.10 0.04 6.73
C ALA A 2 -17.91 -1.22 6.36
N ALA A 3 -18.31 -1.37 5.09
CA ALA A 3 -19.01 -2.57 4.63
C ALA A 3 -18.19 -3.85 4.85
N LEU A 4 -16.87 -3.81 4.65
CA LEU A 4 -15.99 -4.96 4.93
C LEU A 4 -15.96 -5.29 6.43
N HIS A 5 -15.87 -4.27 7.30
CA HIS A 5 -15.97 -4.47 8.75
C HIS A 5 -17.32 -5.06 9.15
N GLY A 6 -18.40 -4.60 8.52
CA GLY A 6 -19.74 -5.17 8.71
C GLY A 6 -19.81 -6.66 8.33
N VAL A 7 -19.22 -7.03 7.20
CA VAL A 7 -19.16 -8.44 6.76
C VAL A 7 -18.35 -9.29 7.76
N ILE A 8 -17.17 -8.79 8.18
CA ILE A 8 -16.34 -9.48 9.18
C ILE A 8 -17.12 -9.68 10.48
N GLY A 9 -17.74 -8.62 11.00
CA GLY A 9 -18.56 -8.69 12.20
C GLY A 9 -19.73 -9.68 12.06
N ALA A 10 -20.44 -9.66 10.93
CA ALA A 10 -21.54 -10.59 10.66
C ALA A 10 -21.06 -12.05 10.63
N MET A 11 -19.92 -12.34 9.99
CA MET A 11 -19.36 -13.69 9.97
C MET A 11 -18.95 -14.17 11.35
N MET A 12 -18.35 -13.28 12.17
CA MET A 12 -17.99 -13.59 13.57
C MET A 12 -19.23 -13.85 14.42
N ALA A 13 -20.27 -13.03 14.29
CA ALA A 13 -21.55 -13.20 15.01
C ALA A 13 -22.27 -14.48 14.62
N LEU A 14 -22.29 -14.82 13.32
CA LEU A 14 -22.87 -16.08 12.84
C LEU A 14 -22.10 -17.29 13.40
N ARG A 15 -20.76 -17.24 13.35
CA ARG A 15 -19.95 -18.31 13.94
C ARG A 15 -20.21 -18.48 15.45
N HIS A 16 -20.30 -17.37 16.19
CA HIS A 16 -20.61 -17.39 17.62
C HIS A 16 -21.99 -17.99 17.88
N ARG A 17 -22.99 -17.55 17.13
CA ARG A 17 -24.35 -18.11 17.23
C ARG A 17 -24.36 -19.62 17.00
N ASP A 18 -23.69 -20.09 15.97
CA ASP A 18 -23.69 -21.52 15.61
C ASP A 18 -22.88 -22.34 16.63
N ALA A 19 -21.80 -21.79 17.17
CA ALA A 19 -21.02 -22.44 18.21
C ALA A 19 -21.77 -22.55 19.56
N THR A 20 -22.49 -21.49 19.95
CA THR A 20 -23.31 -21.50 21.18
C THR A 20 -24.59 -22.32 21.03
N GLY A 21 -25.11 -22.47 19.81
CA GLY A 21 -26.25 -23.34 19.48
C GLY A 21 -25.91 -24.81 19.26
N GLY A 22 -24.64 -25.20 19.41
CA GLY A 22 -24.20 -26.60 19.22
C GLY A 22 -24.03 -27.05 17.78
N ARG A 23 -24.38 -26.22 16.78
CA ARG A 23 -24.31 -26.57 15.34
C ARG A 23 -22.90 -26.83 14.86
N TRP A 24 -21.93 -26.12 15.43
CA TRP A 24 -20.53 -26.24 15.05
C TRP A 24 -19.88 -27.56 15.50
N ASN A 25 -20.41 -28.15 16.56
CA ASN A 25 -19.85 -29.37 17.16
C ASN A 25 -20.49 -30.66 16.62
N GLY A 26 -21.18 -30.60 15.48
CA GLY A 26 -21.82 -31.77 14.86
C GLY A 26 -23.05 -32.28 15.62
N GLN A 27 -23.58 -31.53 16.57
CA GLN A 27 -24.82 -31.84 17.25
C GLN A 27 -26.01 -31.69 16.27
N SER A 28 -26.99 -32.58 16.38
CA SER A 28 -28.17 -32.58 15.55
C SER A 28 -29.42 -32.97 16.36
N GLY A 29 -30.60 -32.68 15.84
CA GLY A 29 -31.86 -33.00 16.47
C GLY A 29 -32.13 -32.16 17.73
N ASP A 30 -32.72 -32.76 18.74
CA ASP A 30 -33.19 -32.13 19.97
C ASP A 30 -32.02 -31.56 20.85
N ALA A 31 -30.79 -31.93 20.55
CA ALA A 31 -29.60 -31.42 21.21
C ALA A 31 -29.20 -29.99 20.75
N LEU A 32 -29.83 -29.49 19.67
CA LEU A 32 -29.57 -28.12 19.18
C LEU A 32 -30.27 -27.10 20.07
N GLN A 33 -29.48 -26.29 20.75
CA GLN A 33 -30.00 -25.13 21.50
C GLN A 33 -30.08 -23.91 20.58
N ALA A 34 -30.92 -22.94 20.96
CA ALA A 34 -30.94 -21.66 20.30
C ALA A 34 -29.58 -20.93 20.53
N GLY A 35 -28.85 -20.65 19.46
CA GLY A 35 -27.60 -19.92 19.54
C GLY A 35 -27.81 -18.46 19.96
N GLN A 36 -26.76 -17.85 20.50
CA GLN A 36 -26.79 -16.45 20.92
C GLN A 36 -26.49 -15.52 19.75
N GLY A 37 -27.46 -14.69 19.38
CA GLY A 37 -27.28 -13.61 18.43
C GLY A 37 -26.55 -12.43 19.05
N GLN A 38 -25.98 -11.57 18.20
CA GLN A 38 -25.30 -10.34 18.60
C GLN A 38 -25.75 -9.18 17.73
N MET A 39 -25.74 -7.99 18.30
CA MET A 39 -25.86 -6.74 17.54
C MET A 39 -24.46 -6.35 17.03
N ILE A 40 -24.39 -5.88 15.80
CA ILE A 40 -23.16 -5.40 15.17
C ILE A 40 -23.34 -3.93 14.88
N ASP A 41 -22.52 -3.11 15.51
CA ASP A 41 -22.43 -1.68 15.25
C ASP A 41 -21.14 -1.36 14.53
N VAL A 42 -21.23 -0.62 13.42
CA VAL A 42 -20.08 -0.24 12.58
C VAL A 42 -20.21 1.21 12.16
N ALA A 43 -19.52 2.08 12.86
CA ALA A 43 -19.44 3.46 12.44
C ALA A 43 -18.47 3.66 11.27
N LEU A 44 -18.78 4.55 10.34
CA LEU A 44 -17.96 4.83 9.16
C LEU A 44 -16.56 5.29 9.55
N TYR A 45 -16.47 6.23 10.49
CA TYR A 45 -15.19 6.81 10.92
C TYR A 45 -14.31 5.81 11.69
N GLU A 46 -14.91 4.92 12.51
CA GLU A 46 -14.19 3.91 13.27
C GLU A 46 -13.54 2.88 12.34
N ALA A 47 -14.27 2.47 11.31
CA ALA A 47 -13.76 1.57 10.30
C ALA A 47 -12.56 2.16 9.54
N VAL A 48 -12.59 3.46 9.24
CA VAL A 48 -11.45 4.18 8.65
C VAL A 48 -10.31 4.31 9.66
N PHE A 49 -10.62 4.65 10.91
CA PHE A 49 -9.63 4.77 11.98
C PHE A 49 -8.81 3.48 12.18
N ASN A 50 -9.45 2.31 12.08
CA ASN A 50 -8.75 1.01 12.15
C ASN A 50 -7.73 0.81 11.03
N MET A 51 -7.81 1.59 9.94
CA MET A 51 -6.87 1.52 8.81
C MET A 51 -5.76 2.59 8.85
N MET A 52 -5.71 3.39 9.92
CA MET A 52 -4.80 4.54 10.02
C MET A 52 -3.38 4.16 10.49
N GLU A 53 -3.01 2.90 10.38
CA GLU A 53 -1.65 2.40 10.67
C GLU A 53 -1.13 2.84 12.06
N SER A 54 0.08 3.44 12.08
CA SER A 54 0.82 3.81 13.29
C SER A 54 0.51 5.22 13.82
N LEU A 55 -0.46 5.94 13.28
CA LEU A 55 -0.72 7.35 13.65
C LEU A 55 -0.95 7.54 15.15
N VAL A 56 -1.72 6.64 15.77
CA VAL A 56 -2.01 6.73 17.22
C VAL A 56 -0.78 6.48 18.07
N PRO A 57 -0.02 5.36 17.89
CA PRO A 57 1.21 5.15 18.64
C PRO A 57 2.28 6.21 18.39
N GLU A 58 2.40 6.77 17.20
CA GLU A 58 3.34 7.86 16.93
C GLU A 58 2.99 9.12 17.71
N TYR A 59 1.71 9.47 17.78
CA TYR A 59 1.27 10.60 18.56
C TYR A 59 1.43 10.37 20.07
N ASP A 60 1.02 9.20 20.56
CA ASP A 60 1.09 8.86 21.98
C ASP A 60 2.54 8.81 22.50
N TYR A 61 3.45 8.23 21.72
CA TYR A 61 4.86 8.08 22.12
C TYR A 61 5.70 9.34 21.89
N ALA A 62 5.52 10.02 20.76
CA ALA A 62 6.42 11.09 20.32
C ALA A 62 5.73 12.44 20.06
N GLY A 63 4.40 12.55 20.24
CA GLY A 63 3.62 13.75 19.94
C GLY A 63 3.60 14.11 18.45
N VAL A 64 3.92 13.17 17.56
CA VAL A 64 3.99 13.43 16.13
C VAL A 64 2.60 13.49 15.54
N VAL A 65 2.28 14.61 14.89
CA VAL A 65 1.07 14.78 14.09
C VAL A 65 1.47 14.71 12.61
N ARG A 66 0.99 13.66 11.92
CA ARG A 66 1.24 13.54 10.47
C ARG A 66 0.38 14.54 9.71
N GLU A 67 1.03 15.30 8.85
CA GLU A 67 0.40 16.22 7.93
C GLU A 67 0.26 15.60 6.53
N ARG A 68 -0.34 16.36 5.59
CA ARG A 68 -0.46 15.93 4.19
C ARG A 68 0.89 15.86 3.52
N THR A 69 1.18 14.74 2.88
CA THR A 69 2.48 14.47 2.24
C THR A 69 2.38 14.20 0.73
N GLY A 70 1.18 14.32 0.14
CA GLY A 70 0.96 13.94 -1.26
C GLY A 70 1.13 12.43 -1.45
N GLY A 71 1.98 12.04 -2.40
CA GLY A 71 2.30 10.63 -2.67
C GLY A 71 3.46 10.07 -1.86
N ALA A 72 4.12 10.89 -1.03
CA ALA A 72 5.28 10.47 -0.25
C ALA A 72 4.87 9.72 1.02
N LEU A 73 5.63 8.68 1.37
CA LEU A 73 5.50 7.97 2.64
C LEU A 73 6.49 8.56 3.66
N PRO A 74 6.01 9.24 4.72
CA PRO A 74 6.89 9.88 5.69
C PRO A 74 7.82 8.90 6.42
N GLY A 75 9.06 9.34 6.63
CA GLY A 75 10.04 8.57 7.40
C GLY A 75 10.68 7.39 6.66
N ILE A 76 10.31 7.14 5.41
CA ILE A 76 10.83 6.05 4.57
C ILE A 76 11.26 6.62 3.21
N VAL A 77 12.58 6.75 2.96
CA VAL A 77 13.12 7.51 1.83
C VAL A 77 14.03 6.67 0.93
N PRO A 78 13.83 6.75 -0.42
CA PRO A 78 12.68 7.32 -1.12
C PRO A 78 11.49 6.35 -1.19
N SER A 79 10.29 6.87 -0.98
CA SER A 79 9.02 6.20 -1.26
C SER A 79 8.01 7.26 -1.68
N ASN A 80 7.88 7.51 -2.98
CA ASN A 80 7.09 8.61 -3.49
C ASN A 80 6.58 8.34 -4.91
N THR A 81 5.75 9.26 -5.39
CA THR A 81 5.25 9.32 -6.76
C THR A 81 5.97 10.44 -7.52
N TYR A 82 6.39 10.15 -8.73
CA TYR A 82 7.09 11.10 -9.61
C TYR A 82 6.41 11.16 -10.97
N THR A 83 6.60 12.28 -11.68
CA THR A 83 6.04 12.47 -13.03
C THR A 83 7.15 12.30 -14.07
N THR A 84 6.89 11.48 -15.08
CA THR A 84 7.79 11.26 -16.22
C THR A 84 7.66 12.37 -17.27
N GLY A 85 8.60 12.42 -18.20
CA GLY A 85 8.65 13.45 -19.24
C GLY A 85 7.45 13.44 -20.21
N ASP A 86 6.77 12.31 -20.32
CA ASP A 86 5.52 12.14 -21.09
C ASP A 86 4.25 12.41 -20.26
N GLY A 87 4.40 12.89 -19.01
CA GLY A 87 3.29 13.30 -18.13
C GLY A 87 2.61 12.18 -17.38
N GLU A 88 3.13 10.96 -17.45
CA GLU A 88 2.64 9.81 -16.69
C GLU A 88 3.18 9.80 -15.26
N ASN A 89 2.52 9.07 -14.35
CA ASN A 89 2.93 8.98 -12.97
C ASN A 89 3.50 7.59 -12.63
N ILE A 90 4.66 7.60 -11.97
CA ILE A 90 5.41 6.41 -11.55
C ILE A 90 5.59 6.43 -10.03
N VAL A 91 5.31 5.29 -9.39
CA VAL A 91 5.62 5.08 -7.97
C VAL A 91 6.98 4.37 -7.88
N ILE A 92 7.87 4.91 -7.07
CA ILE A 92 9.19 4.33 -6.82
C ILE A 92 9.36 4.08 -5.33
N ALA A 93 9.64 2.84 -4.94
CA ALA A 93 9.90 2.41 -3.57
C ALA A 93 11.37 1.99 -3.41
N GLY A 94 12.27 2.98 -3.38
CA GLY A 94 13.71 2.79 -3.27
C GLY A 94 14.26 2.79 -1.85
N ASN A 95 13.43 2.51 -0.86
CA ASN A 95 13.72 2.77 0.55
C ASN A 95 14.62 1.72 1.24
N GLY A 96 14.70 0.49 0.76
CA GLY A 96 15.66 -0.49 1.26
C GLY A 96 17.09 -0.08 0.95
N ASP A 97 18.04 -0.26 1.87
CA ASP A 97 19.40 0.27 1.72
C ASP A 97 20.10 -0.20 0.43
N ALA A 98 20.00 -1.50 0.11
CA ALA A 98 20.53 -2.04 -1.13
C ALA A 98 19.74 -1.57 -2.36
N ILE A 99 18.43 -1.36 -2.22
CA ILE A 99 17.56 -0.86 -3.29
C ILE A 99 17.88 0.60 -3.59
N PHE A 100 18.06 1.43 -2.56
CA PHE A 100 18.49 2.81 -2.72
C PHE A 100 19.76 2.94 -3.56
N LYS A 101 20.78 2.14 -3.22
CA LYS A 101 22.05 2.15 -3.97
C LYS A 101 21.83 1.78 -5.44
N ARG A 102 21.03 0.73 -5.73
CA ARG A 102 20.71 0.33 -7.11
C ARG A 102 19.92 1.41 -7.86
N LEU A 103 18.95 2.03 -7.19
CA LEU A 103 18.18 3.14 -7.76
C LEU A 103 19.11 4.30 -8.18
N MET A 104 19.98 4.75 -7.29
CA MET A 104 20.91 5.85 -7.58
C MET A 104 21.87 5.49 -8.72
N LEU A 105 22.42 4.28 -8.73
CA LEU A 105 23.27 3.80 -9.83
C LEU A 105 22.51 3.73 -11.17
N ALA A 106 21.29 3.22 -11.18
CA ALA A 106 20.47 3.14 -12.37
C ALA A 106 20.14 4.51 -12.97
N MET A 107 20.08 5.55 -12.12
CA MET A 107 19.87 6.94 -12.52
C MET A 107 21.17 7.67 -12.89
N GLY A 108 22.34 7.03 -12.78
CA GLY A 108 23.64 7.65 -12.99
C GLY A 108 24.04 8.64 -11.88
N ARG A 109 23.51 8.47 -10.66
CA ARG A 109 23.82 9.28 -9.48
C ARG A 109 24.79 8.54 -8.56
N ASP A 110 26.01 8.27 -9.09
CA ASP A 110 27.08 7.61 -8.33
C ASP A 110 27.49 8.38 -7.07
N ASP A 111 27.33 9.70 -7.09
CA ASP A 111 27.56 10.59 -5.96
C ASP A 111 26.65 10.23 -4.77
N LEU A 112 25.34 10.06 -5.02
CA LEU A 112 24.38 9.67 -3.98
C LEU A 112 24.47 8.18 -3.63
N ALA A 113 24.77 7.33 -4.61
CA ALA A 113 24.87 5.88 -4.41
C ALA A 113 26.05 5.48 -3.49
N ASN A 114 27.11 6.27 -3.47
CA ASN A 114 28.33 6.00 -2.71
C ASN A 114 28.52 6.95 -1.51
N ASP A 115 27.55 7.82 -1.24
CA ASP A 115 27.57 8.64 -0.03
C ASP A 115 27.29 7.77 1.21
N ALA A 116 28.30 7.65 2.07
CA ALA A 116 28.21 6.86 3.29
C ALA A 116 27.09 7.34 4.25
N GLN A 117 26.73 8.63 4.22
CA GLN A 117 25.65 9.17 5.02
C GLN A 117 24.25 8.68 4.53
N LEU A 118 24.13 8.36 3.25
CA LEU A 118 22.88 7.87 2.65
C LEU A 118 22.75 6.34 2.67
N ALA A 119 23.73 5.63 3.19
CA ALA A 119 23.74 4.16 3.23
C ALA A 119 22.57 3.57 4.01
N ARG A 120 22.01 4.32 4.97
CA ARG A 120 20.86 3.92 5.77
C ARG A 120 19.73 4.94 5.72
N ASN A 121 18.50 4.49 6.01
CA ASN A 121 17.32 5.33 5.93
C ASN A 121 17.37 6.56 6.86
N ASP A 122 17.92 6.43 8.05
CA ASP A 122 18.07 7.55 9.01
C ASP A 122 18.92 8.70 8.47
N GLY A 123 19.93 8.40 7.66
CA GLY A 123 20.70 9.41 6.95
C GLY A 123 19.97 10.02 5.73
N ARG A 124 19.07 9.26 5.11
CA ARG A 124 18.25 9.73 3.96
C ARG A 124 17.10 10.63 4.36
N VAL A 125 16.46 10.38 5.51
CA VAL A 125 15.31 11.17 5.99
C VAL A 125 15.60 12.68 6.03
N PRO A 126 16.68 13.19 6.63
CA PRO A 126 16.95 14.62 6.63
C PRO A 126 17.28 15.19 5.22
N ARG A 127 17.60 14.33 4.25
CA ARG A 127 17.92 14.72 2.87
C ARG A 127 16.82 14.33 1.88
N THR A 128 15.58 14.09 2.34
CA THR A 128 14.43 13.67 1.51
C THR A 128 14.25 14.59 0.30
N ALA A 129 14.23 15.91 0.50
CA ALA A 129 14.00 16.87 -0.57
C ALA A 129 15.08 16.81 -1.68
N GLU A 130 16.34 16.60 -1.31
CA GLU A 130 17.43 16.44 -2.26
C GLU A 130 17.26 15.16 -3.08
N ILE A 131 16.98 14.05 -2.41
CA ILE A 131 16.81 12.74 -3.05
C ILE A 131 15.59 12.77 -3.99
N ASP A 132 14.44 13.25 -3.52
CA ASP A 132 13.22 13.37 -4.32
C ASP A 132 13.41 14.28 -5.53
N THR A 133 14.14 15.40 -5.36
CA THR A 133 14.47 16.29 -6.48
C THR A 133 15.33 15.60 -7.53
N ALA A 134 16.33 14.83 -7.12
CA ALA A 134 17.19 14.09 -8.03
C ALA A 134 16.38 13.04 -8.82
N ILE A 135 15.50 12.32 -8.14
CA ILE A 135 14.63 11.31 -8.77
C ILE A 135 13.65 11.97 -9.73
N GLN A 136 12.98 13.07 -9.32
CA GLN A 136 12.06 13.80 -10.17
C GLN A 136 12.74 14.37 -11.43
N GLN A 137 13.93 14.93 -11.30
CA GLN A 137 14.71 15.42 -12.43
C GLN A 137 15.02 14.30 -13.43
N TRP A 138 15.44 13.14 -12.93
CA TRP A 138 15.70 11.98 -13.78
C TRP A 138 14.41 11.49 -14.44
N CYS A 139 13.31 11.32 -13.71
CA CYS A 139 12.01 10.89 -14.26
C CYS A 139 11.54 11.83 -15.36
N SER A 140 11.74 13.15 -15.22
CA SER A 140 11.33 14.14 -16.22
C SER A 140 12.09 14.02 -17.55
N THR A 141 13.19 13.28 -17.60
CA THR A 141 13.95 12.98 -18.83
C THR A 141 13.56 11.64 -19.46
N GLN A 142 12.70 10.85 -18.82
CA GLN A 142 12.30 9.51 -19.27
C GLN A 142 10.84 9.49 -19.72
N THR A 143 10.51 8.56 -20.63
CA THR A 143 9.12 8.10 -20.78
C THR A 143 8.79 7.09 -19.69
N ILE A 144 7.50 6.84 -19.45
CA ILE A 144 7.08 5.85 -18.45
C ILE A 144 7.66 4.46 -18.75
N GLU A 145 7.64 4.03 -20.00
CA GLU A 145 8.17 2.72 -20.44
C GLU A 145 9.69 2.64 -20.20
N SER A 146 10.43 3.70 -20.53
CA SER A 146 11.88 3.77 -20.31
C SER A 146 12.22 3.70 -18.83
N ALA A 147 11.55 4.51 -18.01
CA ALA A 147 11.76 4.53 -16.58
C ALA A 147 11.46 3.18 -15.92
N LEU A 148 10.32 2.57 -16.26
CA LEU A 148 9.95 1.24 -15.77
C LEU A 148 11.01 0.21 -16.14
N LYS A 149 11.43 0.18 -17.41
CA LYS A 149 12.42 -0.79 -17.86
C LYS A 149 13.76 -0.64 -17.14
N ILE A 150 14.29 0.56 -17.06
CA ILE A 150 15.60 0.83 -16.41
C ILE A 150 15.57 0.41 -14.94
N LEU A 151 14.50 0.76 -14.22
CA LEU A 151 14.39 0.47 -12.79
C LEU A 151 14.08 -0.99 -12.51
N GLN A 152 13.29 -1.66 -13.34
CA GLN A 152 13.04 -3.10 -13.24
C GLN A 152 14.31 -3.91 -13.54
N ASP A 153 15.07 -3.55 -14.56
CA ASP A 153 16.37 -4.19 -14.88
C ASP A 153 17.39 -4.03 -13.73
N ALA A 154 17.22 -2.98 -12.90
CA ALA A 154 18.04 -2.76 -11.71
C ALA A 154 17.45 -3.37 -10.41
N ASP A 155 16.40 -4.18 -10.50
CA ASP A 155 15.67 -4.76 -9.36
C ASP A 155 15.21 -3.70 -8.34
N VAL A 156 14.73 -2.55 -8.83
CA VAL A 156 14.10 -1.51 -8.01
C VAL A 156 12.59 -1.67 -8.07
N PRO A 157 11.89 -1.77 -6.94
CA PRO A 157 10.42 -1.80 -6.92
C PRO A 157 9.83 -0.51 -7.50
N VAL A 158 9.12 -0.66 -8.60
CA VAL A 158 8.55 0.43 -9.38
C VAL A 158 7.24 0.01 -10.03
N GLY A 159 6.31 0.93 -10.19
CA GLY A 159 5.05 0.69 -10.87
C GLY A 159 4.46 1.97 -11.45
N LYS A 160 3.74 1.82 -12.58
CA LYS A 160 2.91 2.89 -13.14
C LYS A 160 1.64 3.05 -12.28
N ILE A 161 1.17 4.26 -12.09
CA ILE A 161 -0.17 4.51 -11.55
C ILE A 161 -1.18 4.30 -12.68
N TYR A 162 -1.97 3.23 -12.56
CA TYR A 162 -2.92 2.85 -13.60
C TYR A 162 -4.21 3.65 -13.57
N SER A 163 -4.66 4.05 -14.73
CA SER A 163 -6.04 4.42 -14.98
C SER A 163 -6.94 3.18 -15.05
N ILE A 164 -8.27 3.36 -14.91
CA ILE A 164 -9.20 2.22 -15.07
C ILE A 164 -9.10 1.59 -16.46
N ARG A 165 -8.81 2.36 -17.50
CA ARG A 165 -8.61 1.85 -18.86
C ARG A 165 -7.47 0.85 -18.92
N GLU A 166 -6.37 1.14 -18.28
CA GLU A 166 -5.19 0.28 -18.23
C GLU A 166 -5.46 -0.97 -17.39
N MET A 167 -6.13 -0.84 -16.24
CA MET A 167 -6.53 -2.00 -15.43
C MET A 167 -7.39 -2.98 -16.23
N MET A 168 -8.34 -2.48 -17.04
CA MET A 168 -9.25 -3.32 -17.84
C MET A 168 -8.53 -4.13 -18.92
N SER A 169 -7.34 -3.73 -19.33
CA SER A 169 -6.53 -4.40 -20.38
C SER A 169 -5.26 -5.07 -19.81
N ASP A 170 -4.96 -4.90 -18.54
CA ASP A 170 -3.74 -5.43 -17.94
C ASP A 170 -3.79 -6.97 -17.87
N PRO A 171 -2.75 -7.67 -18.37
CA PRO A 171 -2.72 -9.13 -18.38
C PRO A 171 -2.86 -9.77 -17.00
N GLN A 172 -2.35 -9.15 -15.93
CA GLN A 172 -2.44 -9.68 -14.58
C GLN A 172 -3.87 -9.61 -14.04
N PHE A 173 -4.59 -8.49 -14.25
CA PHE A 173 -5.99 -8.35 -13.87
C PHE A 173 -6.87 -9.35 -14.61
N LEU A 174 -6.63 -9.54 -15.92
CA LEU A 174 -7.36 -10.51 -16.74
C LEU A 174 -7.06 -11.95 -16.31
N ALA A 175 -5.80 -12.31 -16.08
CA ALA A 175 -5.41 -13.65 -15.64
C ALA A 175 -6.02 -14.01 -14.27
N ARG A 176 -6.17 -13.01 -13.38
CA ARG A 176 -6.82 -13.20 -12.08
C ARG A 176 -8.35 -13.12 -12.13
N LYS A 177 -8.93 -12.92 -13.31
CA LYS A 177 -10.39 -12.82 -13.51
C LYS A 177 -11.03 -11.77 -12.57
N MET A 178 -10.41 -10.60 -12.49
CA MET A 178 -10.89 -9.53 -11.60
C MET A 178 -12.14 -8.83 -12.14
N PHE A 179 -12.46 -9.03 -13.42
CA PHE A 179 -13.62 -8.44 -14.07
C PHE A 179 -14.56 -9.55 -14.55
N GLU A 180 -15.84 -9.42 -14.26
CA GLU A 180 -16.91 -10.29 -14.71
C GLU A 180 -17.92 -9.49 -15.53
N GLN A 181 -18.42 -10.09 -16.61
CA GLN A 181 -19.49 -9.50 -17.42
C GLN A 181 -20.83 -10.12 -17.02
N HIS A 182 -21.78 -9.27 -16.69
CA HIS A 182 -23.16 -9.66 -16.44
C HIS A 182 -24.10 -8.95 -17.41
N THR A 183 -25.07 -9.68 -17.94
CA THR A 183 -26.17 -9.14 -18.75
C THR A 183 -27.36 -8.90 -17.84
N PHE A 184 -27.88 -7.68 -17.80
CA PHE A 184 -29.06 -7.30 -17.03
C PHE A 184 -30.28 -7.17 -17.93
#